data_c129638260730e1d869a1cea13010a4b
#
_entry.id   c129638260730e1d869a1cea13010a4b
#
_cell.length_a   1.000
_cell.length_b   1.000
_cell.length_c   1.000
_cell.angle_alpha   90.00
_cell.angle_beta   90.00
_cell.angle_gamma   90.00
#
_symmetry.space_group_name_H-M   'P 1'
#
loop_
_entity.id
_entity.type
_entity.pdbx_description
1 polymer ?
#
loop_
_entity_poly.entity_id
_entity_poly.type
_entity_poly.pdbx_seq_one_letter_code
_entity_poly.pdbx_strand_id
1 'polypeptide(L)'
;MNFDLTPEQQEFHEVMRAFADQEVAPGAAERDENERFPLEIVAKMAELGLFGLPFPAEYGGSDADALTLCLAIEELGRVDQSVGITLSAAVGLGAGMINRFGTPEQKERWLAPACRGELLVSFALTEPGGGSDAAAARTSARLEGDQWVIDGSKAFITNCGTPISGVHIVAAASEPGGGSHGLSTILVPADAAGVTVAPAYRKLGWRSSDTHELSFAGCRVPADSLLGERGRGFAQCLAALGDGRISIAALSVGLAQACLDHSLAYAKERTAFGNAIGATQAIQIKLADMRVRVHSARLATYNAAWLKDSQRPYGAEASIAKLIASEAAVANSREAVQIFGGTGFMEESAVARFYRDAKVLEIGEGTSEIQRLLLAADLGLPSAY
;
A
#
# COMPACT_ATOMS: atom_id res chain seq x y z
N MET A 1 -25.39 15.23 0.92
CA MET A 1 -24.08 14.59 0.82
C MET A 1 -23.22 15.54 0.01
N ASN A 2 -22.12 16.02 0.56
CA ASN A 2 -21.15 16.85 -0.15
C ASN A 2 -20.01 15.97 -0.60
N PHE A 3 -19.65 16.02 -1.88
CA PHE A 3 -18.53 15.28 -2.46
C PHE A 3 -17.30 16.17 -2.73
N ASP A 4 -17.42 17.47 -2.40
CA ASP A 4 -16.31 18.40 -2.57
C ASP A 4 -15.30 18.21 -1.42
N LEU A 5 -14.03 18.38 -1.71
CA LEU A 5 -12.97 18.49 -0.72
C LEU A 5 -13.19 19.76 0.12
N THR A 6 -12.80 19.72 1.38
CA THR A 6 -12.73 20.95 2.20
C THR A 6 -11.65 21.87 1.65
N PRO A 7 -11.67 23.19 1.97
CA PRO A 7 -10.60 24.09 1.54
C PRO A 7 -9.20 23.62 1.95
N GLU A 8 -9.06 23.07 3.16
CA GLU A 8 -7.80 22.53 3.70
C GLU A 8 -7.34 21.29 2.93
N GLN A 9 -8.27 20.38 2.62
CA GLN A 9 -7.97 19.19 1.79
C GLN A 9 -7.59 19.59 0.37
N GLN A 10 -8.22 20.62 -0.18
CA GLN A 10 -7.89 21.13 -1.52
C GLN A 10 -6.48 21.73 -1.56
N GLU A 11 -6.15 22.58 -0.58
CA GLU A 11 -4.81 23.17 -0.44
C GLU A 11 -3.75 22.07 -0.26
N PHE A 12 -4.01 21.10 0.61
CA PHE A 12 -3.12 19.94 0.79
C PHE A 12 -2.94 19.14 -0.50
N HIS A 13 -4.02 18.90 -1.25
CA HIS A 13 -3.96 18.20 -2.53
C HIS A 13 -3.09 18.94 -3.56
N GLU A 14 -3.21 20.28 -3.63
CA GLU A 14 -2.37 21.11 -4.50
C GLU A 14 -0.89 21.03 -4.11
N VAL A 15 -0.57 21.07 -2.81
CA VAL A 15 0.79 20.89 -2.29
C VAL A 15 1.33 19.51 -2.65
N MET A 16 0.55 18.45 -2.44
CA MET A 16 0.96 17.09 -2.77
C MET A 16 1.18 16.89 -4.27
N ARG A 17 0.33 17.49 -5.10
CA ARG A 17 0.48 17.47 -6.54
C ARG A 17 1.79 18.16 -6.98
N ALA A 18 2.06 19.34 -6.44
CA ALA A 18 3.31 20.06 -6.73
C ALA A 18 4.54 19.25 -6.28
N PHE A 19 4.50 18.67 -5.09
CA PHE A 19 5.58 17.80 -4.61
C PHE A 19 5.79 16.58 -5.50
N ALA A 20 4.71 15.90 -5.89
CA ALA A 20 4.79 14.75 -6.78
C ALA A 20 5.40 15.11 -8.14
N ASP A 21 4.96 16.22 -8.74
CA ASP A 21 5.44 16.65 -10.06
C ASP A 21 6.87 17.18 -10.04
N GLN A 22 7.28 17.91 -9.01
CA GLN A 22 8.57 18.58 -8.96
C GLN A 22 9.69 17.72 -8.35
N GLU A 23 9.37 16.89 -7.36
CA GLU A 23 10.37 16.16 -6.59
C GLU A 23 10.39 14.66 -6.91
N VAL A 24 9.21 14.06 -7.17
CA VAL A 24 9.11 12.61 -7.36
C VAL A 24 9.19 12.21 -8.82
N ALA A 25 8.43 12.85 -9.70
CA ALA A 25 8.32 12.48 -11.11
C ALA A 25 9.68 12.50 -11.86
N PRO A 26 10.58 13.50 -11.66
CA PRO A 26 11.81 13.59 -12.47
C PRO A 26 12.73 12.37 -12.38
N GLY A 27 12.76 11.67 -11.24
CA GLY A 27 13.64 10.51 -11.04
C GLY A 27 12.95 9.16 -11.21
N ALA A 28 11.65 9.13 -11.53
CA ALA A 28 10.86 7.89 -11.48
C ALA A 28 11.33 6.82 -12.47
N ALA A 29 11.75 7.21 -13.68
CA ALA A 29 12.26 6.26 -14.69
C ALA A 29 13.62 5.68 -14.26
N GLU A 30 14.53 6.52 -13.78
CA GLU A 30 15.86 6.09 -13.31
C GLU A 30 15.75 5.12 -12.13
N ARG A 31 14.88 5.42 -11.17
CA ARG A 31 14.64 4.54 -10.01
C ARG A 31 14.08 3.18 -10.41
N ASP A 32 13.12 3.16 -11.35
CA ASP A 32 12.53 1.91 -11.87
C ASP A 32 13.58 1.07 -12.61
N GLU A 33 14.38 1.69 -13.50
CA GLU A 33 15.42 1.02 -14.28
C GLU A 33 16.49 0.37 -13.38
N ASN A 34 16.97 1.13 -12.38
CA ASN A 34 18.02 0.69 -11.47
C ASN A 34 17.51 -0.08 -10.24
N GLU A 35 16.20 -0.31 -10.13
CA GLU A 35 15.57 -0.97 -8.98
C GLU A 35 15.99 -0.30 -7.64
N ARG A 36 16.16 1.04 -7.65
CA ARG A 36 16.76 1.83 -6.57
C ARG A 36 15.71 2.37 -5.61
N PHE A 37 15.81 2.00 -4.33
CA PHE A 37 14.96 2.57 -3.30
C PHE A 37 15.22 4.07 -3.13
N PRO A 38 14.18 4.94 -3.13
CA PRO A 38 14.31 6.39 -3.18
C PRO A 38 14.48 7.02 -1.79
N LEU A 39 15.57 6.74 -1.09
CA LEU A 39 15.77 7.23 0.28
C LEU A 39 15.71 8.77 0.37
N GLU A 40 16.19 9.46 -0.65
CA GLU A 40 16.14 10.94 -0.74
C GLU A 40 14.71 11.48 -0.85
N ILE A 41 13.81 10.74 -1.52
CA ILE A 41 12.39 11.11 -1.60
C ILE A 41 11.69 10.80 -0.28
N VAL A 42 12.01 9.66 0.34
CA VAL A 42 11.49 9.29 1.67
C VAL A 42 11.85 10.34 2.70
N ALA A 43 13.08 10.88 2.68
CA ALA A 43 13.49 11.97 3.56
C ALA A 43 12.64 13.24 3.34
N LYS A 44 12.40 13.65 2.09
CA LYS A 44 11.52 14.78 1.78
C LYS A 44 10.07 14.54 2.19
N MET A 45 9.57 13.31 2.07
CA MET A 45 8.24 12.94 2.57
C MET A 45 8.17 13.05 4.10
N ALA A 46 9.25 12.71 4.80
CA ALA A 46 9.36 12.90 6.25
C ALA A 46 9.34 14.38 6.64
N GLU A 47 10.09 15.23 5.94
CA GLU A 47 10.09 16.70 6.13
C GLU A 47 8.69 17.31 5.94
N LEU A 48 7.89 16.76 5.03
CA LEU A 48 6.48 17.14 4.83
C LEU A 48 5.52 16.53 5.85
N GLY A 49 6.00 15.71 6.79
CA GLY A 49 5.18 15.06 7.81
C GLY A 49 4.25 13.96 7.28
N LEU A 50 4.48 13.42 6.07
CA LEU A 50 3.57 12.47 5.42
C LEU A 50 3.43 11.16 6.20
N PHE A 51 4.47 10.70 6.88
CA PHE A 51 4.45 9.48 7.68
C PHE A 51 3.62 9.62 8.96
N GLY A 52 3.44 10.84 9.45
CA GLY A 52 2.66 11.16 10.64
C GLY A 52 1.18 11.53 10.37
N LEU A 53 0.75 11.67 9.10
CA LEU A 53 -0.56 12.24 8.75
C LEU A 53 -1.73 11.74 9.60
N PRO A 54 -2.04 10.43 9.71
CA PRO A 54 -3.26 9.99 10.41
C PRO A 54 -3.04 9.72 11.90
N PHE A 55 -1.87 10.06 12.45
CA PHE A 55 -1.54 9.69 13.82
C PHE A 55 -1.67 10.87 14.79
N PRO A 56 -1.83 10.58 16.12
CA PRO A 56 -1.99 11.62 17.11
C PRO A 56 -0.78 12.56 17.21
N ALA A 57 -1.06 13.83 17.46
CA ALA A 57 -0.03 14.87 17.62
C ALA A 57 0.96 14.56 18.76
N GLU A 58 0.52 13.88 19.80
CA GLU A 58 1.37 13.46 20.92
C GLU A 58 2.55 12.55 20.50
N TYR A 59 2.40 11.81 19.36
CA TYR A 59 3.44 10.98 18.76
C TYR A 59 4.09 11.63 17.52
N GLY A 60 3.85 12.92 17.30
CA GLY A 60 4.40 13.65 16.16
C GLY A 60 3.58 13.54 14.88
N GLY A 61 2.32 13.12 14.99
CA GLY A 61 1.37 13.08 13.88
C GLY A 61 0.62 14.40 13.69
N SER A 62 -0.32 14.42 12.74
CA SER A 62 -1.13 15.60 12.38
C SER A 62 -2.62 15.42 12.64
N ASP A 63 -3.06 14.27 13.16
CA ASP A 63 -4.48 13.92 13.34
C ASP A 63 -5.32 14.09 12.04
N ALA A 64 -4.68 13.95 10.87
CA ALA A 64 -5.35 14.09 9.59
C ALA A 64 -6.32 12.92 9.34
N ASP A 65 -7.39 13.20 8.61
CA ASP A 65 -8.38 12.20 8.23
C ASP A 65 -7.85 11.21 7.18
N ALA A 66 -8.56 10.09 7.01
CA ALA A 66 -8.17 9.06 6.04
C ALA A 66 -8.24 9.56 4.60
N LEU A 67 -9.12 10.51 4.30
CA LEU A 67 -9.23 11.13 2.99
C LEU A 67 -7.98 11.93 2.66
N THR A 68 -7.44 12.69 3.60
CA THR A 68 -6.18 13.44 3.43
C THR A 68 -5.00 12.49 3.12
N LEU A 69 -4.91 11.36 3.81
CA LEU A 69 -3.92 10.32 3.48
C LEU A 69 -4.13 9.75 2.07
N CYS A 70 -5.39 9.54 1.66
CA CYS A 70 -5.70 9.08 0.30
C CYS A 70 -5.23 10.08 -0.77
N LEU A 71 -5.41 11.40 -0.55
CA LEU A 71 -4.93 12.44 -1.46
C LEU A 71 -3.41 12.40 -1.64
N ALA A 72 -2.65 12.20 -0.55
CA ALA A 72 -1.21 12.05 -0.63
C ALA A 72 -0.80 10.81 -1.44
N ILE A 73 -1.40 9.66 -1.14
CA ILE A 73 -1.09 8.39 -1.82
C ILE A 73 -1.50 8.43 -3.29
N GLU A 74 -2.63 9.04 -3.62
CA GLU A 74 -3.11 9.21 -5.00
C GLU A 74 -2.11 10.01 -5.83
N GLU A 75 -1.64 11.17 -5.34
CA GLU A 75 -0.70 12.01 -6.09
C GLU A 75 0.69 11.38 -6.21
N LEU A 76 1.19 10.74 -5.17
CA LEU A 76 2.44 9.96 -5.25
C LEU A 76 2.31 8.83 -6.26
N GLY A 77 1.22 8.06 -6.18
CA GLY A 77 0.94 6.94 -7.07
C GLY A 77 0.70 7.35 -8.52
N ARG A 78 0.28 8.59 -8.76
CA ARG A 78 0.13 9.15 -10.11
C ARG A 78 1.48 9.28 -10.83
N VAL A 79 2.56 9.54 -10.14
CA VAL A 79 3.88 9.75 -10.73
C VAL A 79 4.84 8.58 -10.51
N ASP A 80 4.80 7.95 -9.32
CA ASP A 80 5.65 6.81 -8.96
C ASP A 80 4.94 5.87 -7.97
N GLN A 81 4.50 4.73 -8.46
CA GLN A 81 3.80 3.72 -7.65
C GLN A 81 4.66 3.16 -6.52
N SER A 82 5.97 3.06 -6.73
CA SER A 82 6.90 2.56 -5.72
C SER A 82 7.04 3.51 -4.53
N VAL A 83 7.03 4.82 -4.78
CA VAL A 83 7.02 5.84 -3.71
C VAL A 83 5.69 5.82 -2.97
N GLY A 84 4.57 5.74 -3.72
CA GLY A 84 3.24 5.69 -3.13
C GLY A 84 3.03 4.47 -2.24
N ILE A 85 3.48 3.27 -2.65
CA ILE A 85 3.37 2.06 -1.82
C ILE A 85 4.29 2.11 -0.60
N THR A 86 5.46 2.75 -0.68
CA THR A 86 6.35 2.93 0.48
C THR A 86 5.62 3.67 1.59
N LEU A 87 4.93 4.79 1.28
CA LEU A 87 4.11 5.52 2.24
C LEU A 87 2.92 4.69 2.73
N SER A 88 2.16 4.11 1.80
CA SER A 88 0.96 3.33 2.10
C SER A 88 1.25 2.17 3.07
N ALA A 89 2.29 1.39 2.81
CA ALA A 89 2.68 0.27 3.66
C ALA A 89 3.21 0.72 5.03
N ALA A 90 4.04 1.77 5.07
CA ALA A 90 4.60 2.28 6.32
C ALA A 90 3.52 2.81 7.25
N VAL A 91 2.58 3.61 6.71
CA VAL A 91 1.52 4.27 7.47
C VAL A 91 0.34 3.32 7.73
N GLY A 92 -0.24 2.76 6.67
CA GLY A 92 -1.49 1.98 6.77
C GLY A 92 -1.31 0.64 7.47
N LEU A 93 -0.34 -0.15 7.04
CA LEU A 93 -0.12 -1.51 7.58
C LEU A 93 0.83 -1.52 8.77
N GLY A 94 1.93 -0.75 8.70
CA GLY A 94 2.96 -0.74 9.73
C GLY A 94 2.56 0.08 10.95
N ALA A 95 2.80 1.39 10.90
CA ALA A 95 2.58 2.30 12.02
C ALA A 95 1.12 2.30 12.50
N GLY A 96 0.14 2.10 11.60
CA GLY A 96 -1.28 1.99 11.94
C GLY A 96 -1.59 0.88 12.93
N MET A 97 -0.94 -0.28 12.82
CA MET A 97 -1.11 -1.36 13.80
C MET A 97 -0.55 -0.99 15.17
N ILE A 98 0.62 -0.34 15.21
CA ILE A 98 1.21 0.11 16.48
C ILE A 98 0.32 1.16 17.12
N ASN A 99 -0.20 2.12 16.35
CA ASN A 99 -1.13 3.11 16.86
C ASN A 99 -2.39 2.48 17.47
N ARG A 100 -2.93 1.47 16.81
CA ARG A 100 -4.22 0.87 17.22
C ARG A 100 -4.09 -0.11 18.39
N PHE A 101 -3.01 -0.88 18.45
CA PHE A 101 -2.87 -2.02 19.36
C PHE A 101 -1.68 -1.91 20.31
N GLY A 102 -0.77 -0.95 20.11
CA GLY A 102 0.41 -0.77 20.92
C GLY A 102 0.14 -0.17 22.28
N THR A 103 0.96 -0.55 23.25
CA THR A 103 1.02 0.13 24.55
C THR A 103 1.61 1.53 24.39
N PRO A 104 1.45 2.44 25.37
CA PRO A 104 2.10 3.75 25.32
C PRO A 104 3.62 3.66 25.10
N GLU A 105 4.30 2.70 25.74
CA GLU A 105 5.74 2.48 25.61
C GLU A 105 6.12 2.00 24.20
N GLN A 106 5.30 1.13 23.60
CA GLN A 106 5.49 0.66 22.23
C GLN A 106 5.27 1.78 21.22
N LYS A 107 4.26 2.64 21.44
CA LYS A 107 4.00 3.82 20.61
C LYS A 107 5.15 4.83 20.70
N GLU A 108 5.61 5.14 21.90
CA GLU A 108 6.75 6.05 22.09
C GLU A 108 8.01 5.51 21.40
N ARG A 109 8.25 4.21 21.52
CA ARG A 109 9.45 3.57 20.95
C ARG A 109 9.42 3.46 19.44
N TRP A 110 8.27 3.17 18.84
CA TRP A 110 8.17 2.80 17.44
C TRP A 110 7.28 3.71 16.59
N LEU A 111 6.14 4.17 17.13
CA LEU A 111 5.21 5.03 16.38
C LEU A 111 5.78 6.45 16.26
N ALA A 112 6.26 7.04 17.36
CA ALA A 112 6.76 8.40 17.34
C ALA A 112 7.93 8.59 16.33
N PRO A 113 8.98 7.77 16.29
CA PRO A 113 10.01 7.89 15.25
C PRO A 113 9.48 7.53 13.85
N ALA A 114 8.49 6.61 13.72
CA ALA A 114 7.86 6.33 12.44
C ALA A 114 7.09 7.55 11.90
N CYS A 115 6.35 8.27 12.75
CA CYS A 115 5.66 9.51 12.36
C CYS A 115 6.61 10.58 11.82
N ARG A 116 7.83 10.65 12.35
CA ARG A 116 8.88 11.57 11.88
C ARG A 116 9.65 11.04 10.65
N GLY A 117 9.32 9.83 10.16
CA GLY A 117 10.02 9.18 9.05
C GLY A 117 11.47 8.78 9.37
N GLU A 118 11.85 8.72 10.64
CA GLU A 118 13.18 8.28 11.10
C GLU A 118 13.37 6.78 10.92
N LEU A 119 12.26 6.03 10.93
CA LEU A 119 12.24 4.60 10.63
C LEU A 119 10.97 4.21 9.84
N LEU A 120 11.10 3.09 9.12
CA LEU A 120 9.97 2.43 8.47
C LEU A 120 9.56 1.19 9.27
N VAL A 121 8.25 1.00 9.38
CA VAL A 121 7.63 -0.19 9.98
C VAL A 121 7.18 -1.12 8.86
N SER A 122 7.53 -2.40 8.95
CA SER A 122 7.07 -3.40 7.98
C SER A 122 6.01 -4.34 8.58
N PHE A 123 5.11 -4.81 7.71
CA PHE A 123 4.03 -5.75 8.05
C PHE A 123 4.34 -7.13 7.50
N ALA A 124 4.67 -8.08 8.36
CA ALA A 124 5.14 -9.41 8.01
C ALA A 124 4.09 -10.49 8.32
N LEU A 125 3.09 -10.60 7.43
CA LEU A 125 2.01 -11.59 7.51
C LEU A 125 2.25 -12.77 6.56
N THR A 126 2.44 -12.48 5.26
CA THR A 126 2.52 -13.46 4.17
C THR A 126 3.74 -14.37 4.32
N GLU A 127 3.57 -15.65 4.00
CA GLU A 127 4.63 -16.65 4.01
C GLU A 127 4.85 -17.24 2.60
N PRO A 128 6.00 -17.88 2.33
CA PRO A 128 6.21 -18.56 1.04
C PRO A 128 5.14 -19.62 0.72
N GLY A 129 4.51 -20.18 1.75
CA GLY A 129 3.46 -21.21 1.63
C GLY A 129 2.06 -20.69 1.37
N GLY A 130 1.79 -19.38 1.56
CA GLY A 130 0.45 -18.84 1.37
C GLY A 130 0.30 -17.37 1.69
N GLY A 131 -0.48 -16.67 0.85
CA GLY A 131 -0.90 -15.28 1.07
C GLY A 131 -2.39 -15.17 1.37
N SER A 132 -3.26 -15.72 0.49
CA SER A 132 -4.72 -15.68 0.69
C SER A 132 -5.18 -16.50 1.90
N ASP A 133 -4.52 -17.63 2.17
CA ASP A 133 -4.73 -18.44 3.39
C ASP A 133 -3.76 -18.00 4.51
N ALA A 134 -3.89 -16.76 4.92
CA ALA A 134 -3.01 -16.18 5.94
C ALA A 134 -3.23 -16.77 7.35
N ALA A 135 -4.36 -17.42 7.59
CA ALA A 135 -4.63 -18.10 8.86
C ALA A 135 -3.78 -19.37 9.06
N ALA A 136 -3.26 -19.95 7.96
CA ALA A 136 -2.41 -21.14 7.98
C ALA A 136 -0.91 -20.81 8.15
N ALA A 137 -0.57 -19.65 8.71
CA ALA A 137 0.82 -19.25 8.95
C ALA A 137 1.58 -20.28 9.80
N ARG A 138 2.81 -20.58 9.37
CA ARG A 138 3.70 -21.60 9.99
C ARG A 138 4.84 -21.00 10.81
N THR A 139 5.17 -19.71 10.60
CA THR A 139 6.12 -19.02 11.47
C THR A 139 5.63 -19.16 12.90
N SER A 140 6.46 -19.71 13.78
CA SER A 140 6.11 -19.97 15.17
C SER A 140 6.72 -18.93 16.11
N ALA A 141 6.03 -18.67 17.21
CA ALA A 141 6.53 -17.86 18.30
C ALA A 141 6.24 -18.56 19.64
N ARG A 142 7.27 -18.97 20.34
CA ARG A 142 7.16 -19.62 21.66
C ARG A 142 7.61 -18.68 22.74
N LEU A 143 6.82 -18.57 23.82
CA LEU A 143 7.24 -17.81 24.99
C LEU A 143 8.08 -18.72 25.90
N GLU A 144 9.36 -18.39 26.03
CA GLU A 144 10.34 -19.07 26.89
C GLU A 144 10.84 -18.11 27.97
N GLY A 145 10.33 -18.28 29.18
CA GLY A 145 10.59 -17.32 30.25
C GLY A 145 9.96 -15.97 29.96
N ASP A 146 10.79 -14.97 29.83
CA ASP A 146 10.42 -13.58 29.53
C ASP A 146 10.72 -13.15 28.08
N GLN A 147 10.94 -14.13 27.19
CA GLN A 147 11.27 -13.88 25.78
C GLN A 147 10.41 -14.70 24.81
N TRP A 148 10.02 -14.08 23.72
CA TRP A 148 9.51 -14.78 22.54
C TRP A 148 10.69 -15.33 21.73
N VAL A 149 10.60 -16.60 21.32
CA VAL A 149 11.52 -17.25 20.38
C VAL A 149 10.77 -17.49 19.08
N ILE A 150 11.24 -16.86 18.01
CA ILE A 150 10.57 -16.85 16.70
C ILE A 150 11.39 -17.64 15.69
N ASP A 151 10.71 -18.59 15.00
CA ASP A 151 11.28 -19.42 13.94
C ASP A 151 10.34 -19.45 12.75
N GLY A 152 10.87 -19.24 11.53
CA GLY A 152 10.10 -19.30 10.29
C GLY A 152 10.56 -18.30 9.23
N SER A 153 9.71 -18.04 8.24
CA SER A 153 10.00 -17.07 7.18
C SER A 153 8.76 -16.33 6.72
N LYS A 154 8.95 -15.10 6.23
CA LYS A 154 7.92 -14.23 5.66
C LYS A 154 8.33 -13.79 4.27
N ALA A 155 7.38 -13.73 3.34
CA ALA A 155 7.60 -13.42 1.93
C ALA A 155 6.91 -12.12 1.52
N PHE A 156 7.50 -11.43 0.54
CA PHE A 156 6.96 -10.21 -0.06
C PHE A 156 6.78 -9.05 0.94
N ILE A 157 7.72 -8.89 1.86
CA ILE A 157 7.63 -7.88 2.91
C ILE A 157 8.20 -6.56 2.42
N THR A 158 7.35 -5.55 2.38
CA THR A 158 7.70 -4.17 1.99
C THR A 158 8.34 -3.42 3.15
N ASN A 159 9.30 -2.53 2.84
CA ASN A 159 9.98 -1.66 3.79
C ASN A 159 10.82 -2.39 4.86
N CYS A 160 11.29 -3.62 4.58
CA CYS A 160 12.01 -4.41 5.58
C CYS A 160 13.53 -4.49 5.36
N GLY A 161 14.03 -4.10 4.19
CA GLY A 161 15.44 -4.17 3.83
C GLY A 161 16.12 -2.81 3.63
N THR A 162 15.45 -1.72 3.94
CA THR A 162 16.01 -0.36 3.79
C THR A 162 16.95 -0.01 4.93
N PRO A 163 17.84 0.98 4.75
CA PRO A 163 18.71 1.48 5.84
C PRO A 163 17.95 2.06 7.04
N ILE A 164 16.68 2.41 6.85
CA ILE A 164 15.80 2.97 7.89
C ILE A 164 14.68 2.00 8.31
N SER A 165 14.76 0.73 7.94
CA SER A 165 13.84 -0.30 8.46
C SER A 165 14.08 -0.46 9.97
N GLY A 166 13.06 -0.19 10.80
CA GLY A 166 13.22 -0.14 12.25
C GLY A 166 12.64 -1.35 12.98
N VAL A 167 11.44 -1.75 12.59
CA VAL A 167 10.71 -2.84 13.26
C VAL A 167 9.80 -3.58 12.29
N HIS A 168 9.73 -4.90 12.47
CA HIS A 168 8.84 -5.80 11.75
C HIS A 168 7.68 -6.23 12.66
N ILE A 169 6.43 -6.05 12.20
CA ILE A 169 5.26 -6.63 12.85
C ILE A 169 5.08 -8.04 12.31
N VAL A 170 5.49 -9.03 13.07
CA VAL A 170 5.51 -10.43 12.65
C VAL A 170 4.27 -11.15 13.15
N ALA A 171 3.40 -11.61 12.25
CA ALA A 171 2.32 -12.53 12.58
C ALA A 171 2.89 -13.94 12.73
N ALA A 172 2.76 -14.58 13.90
CA ALA A 172 3.32 -15.88 14.18
C ALA A 172 2.36 -16.74 15.01
N ALA A 173 2.42 -18.07 14.82
CA ALA A 173 1.66 -19.03 15.59
C ALA A 173 2.24 -19.12 17.02
N SER A 174 1.53 -18.54 17.97
CA SER A 174 1.86 -18.57 19.40
C SER A 174 1.14 -19.67 20.16
N GLU A 175 0.11 -20.26 19.58
CA GLU A 175 -0.68 -21.37 20.12
C GLU A 175 -0.84 -22.47 19.06
N PRO A 176 -0.06 -23.54 19.14
CA PRO A 176 -0.12 -24.63 18.18
C PRO A 176 -1.55 -25.22 18.08
N GLY A 177 -2.03 -25.39 16.85
CA GLY A 177 -3.37 -25.94 16.59
C GLY A 177 -4.53 -24.95 16.76
N GLY A 178 -4.26 -23.68 17.14
CA GLY A 178 -5.28 -22.66 17.33
C GLY A 178 -5.86 -22.06 16.03
N GLY A 179 -5.31 -22.38 14.86
CA GLY A 179 -5.72 -21.80 13.58
C GLY A 179 -5.61 -20.26 13.63
N SER A 180 -6.63 -19.56 13.13
CA SER A 180 -6.70 -18.09 13.16
C SER A 180 -6.65 -17.50 14.59
N HIS A 181 -7.12 -18.22 15.60
CA HIS A 181 -7.07 -17.80 17.00
C HIS A 181 -5.72 -18.12 17.67
N GLY A 182 -4.85 -18.85 17.00
CA GLY A 182 -3.50 -19.18 17.50
C GLY A 182 -2.43 -18.19 17.07
N LEU A 183 -2.74 -17.22 16.22
CA LEU A 183 -1.78 -16.22 15.75
C LEU A 183 -1.68 -15.03 16.71
N SER A 184 -0.46 -14.58 16.95
CA SER A 184 -0.13 -13.31 17.63
C SER A 184 0.71 -12.42 16.73
N THR A 185 0.70 -11.12 16.95
CA THR A 185 1.59 -10.18 16.31
C THR A 185 2.68 -9.73 17.28
N ILE A 186 3.93 -9.79 16.84
CA ILE A 186 5.11 -9.52 17.66
C ILE A 186 5.96 -8.45 16.99
N LEU A 187 6.36 -7.44 17.75
CA LEU A 187 7.27 -6.38 17.30
C LEU A 187 8.71 -6.91 17.35
N VAL A 188 9.33 -7.09 16.21
CA VAL A 188 10.70 -7.58 16.07
C VAL A 188 11.57 -6.46 15.54
N PRO A 189 12.54 -5.93 16.32
CA PRO A 189 13.50 -4.96 15.81
C PRO A 189 14.22 -5.49 14.57
N ALA A 190 14.47 -4.64 13.58
CA ALA A 190 15.08 -5.06 12.32
C ALA A 190 16.52 -5.59 12.50
N ASP A 191 17.20 -5.14 13.55
CA ASP A 191 18.56 -5.55 13.93
C ASP A 191 18.60 -6.69 14.95
N ALA A 192 17.44 -7.31 15.28
CA ALA A 192 17.39 -8.40 16.26
C ALA A 192 18.19 -9.61 15.79
N ALA A 193 18.96 -10.20 16.73
CA ALA A 193 19.73 -11.41 16.44
C ALA A 193 18.79 -12.55 15.98
N GLY A 194 19.16 -13.23 14.90
CA GLY A 194 18.34 -14.29 14.29
C GLY A 194 17.38 -13.80 13.21
N VAL A 195 17.31 -12.50 12.93
CA VAL A 195 16.63 -11.94 11.73
C VAL A 195 17.61 -11.93 10.56
N THR A 196 17.15 -12.37 9.42
CA THR A 196 17.88 -12.28 8.13
C THR A 196 16.96 -11.72 7.07
N VAL A 197 17.40 -10.66 6.39
CA VAL A 197 16.75 -10.09 5.21
C VAL A 197 17.42 -10.68 3.97
N ALA A 198 16.66 -11.38 3.13
CA ALA A 198 17.16 -11.92 1.87
C ALA A 198 17.42 -10.78 0.86
N PRO A 199 18.13 -11.01 -0.26
CA PRO A 199 18.20 -10.03 -1.35
C PRO A 199 16.82 -9.61 -1.84
N ALA A 200 16.70 -8.38 -2.34
CA ALA A 200 15.45 -7.85 -2.87
C ALA A 200 14.90 -8.72 -4.00
N TYR A 201 13.58 -8.88 -4.05
CA TYR A 201 12.94 -9.56 -5.17
C TYR A 201 13.07 -8.75 -6.45
N ARG A 202 13.38 -9.43 -7.55
CA ARG A 202 13.24 -8.86 -8.90
C ARG A 202 11.77 -8.89 -9.31
N LYS A 203 11.17 -7.72 -9.44
CA LYS A 203 9.72 -7.56 -9.62
C LYS A 203 9.36 -7.15 -11.05
N LEU A 204 8.15 -7.47 -11.46
CA LEU A 204 7.58 -6.98 -12.72
C LEU A 204 7.41 -5.47 -12.70
N GLY A 205 6.81 -4.94 -11.64
CA GLY A 205 6.57 -3.53 -11.36
C GLY A 205 6.92 -3.18 -9.91
N TRP A 206 6.67 -1.92 -9.51
CA TRP A 206 7.10 -1.38 -8.23
C TRP A 206 8.59 -1.64 -7.97
N ARG A 207 9.40 -1.53 -9.01
CA ARG A 207 10.79 -1.99 -8.97
C ARG A 207 11.64 -1.23 -7.96
N SER A 208 11.37 0.05 -7.73
CA SER A 208 12.07 0.87 -6.75
C SER A 208 11.49 0.80 -5.33
N SER A 209 10.42 0.03 -5.10
CA SER A 209 9.95 -0.27 -3.75
C SER A 209 10.78 -1.41 -3.14
N ASP A 210 11.12 -1.27 -1.87
CA ASP A 210 11.81 -2.29 -1.10
C ASP A 210 10.89 -3.47 -0.79
N THR A 211 11.29 -4.70 -1.17
CA THR A 211 10.49 -5.90 -0.95
C THR A 211 11.39 -7.13 -0.84
N HIS A 212 11.35 -7.83 0.30
CA HIS A 212 12.24 -8.96 0.58
C HIS A 212 11.50 -10.14 1.23
N GLU A 213 12.22 -11.24 1.37
CA GLU A 213 11.91 -12.30 2.30
C GLU A 213 12.60 -12.00 3.63
N LEU A 214 11.91 -12.28 4.73
CA LEU A 214 12.47 -12.29 6.09
C LEU A 214 12.55 -13.71 6.61
N SER A 215 13.68 -14.08 7.21
CA SER A 215 13.86 -15.35 7.89
C SER A 215 14.17 -15.13 9.36
N PHE A 216 13.62 -15.97 10.22
CA PHE A 216 13.80 -15.97 11.66
C PHE A 216 14.35 -17.32 12.10
N ALA A 217 15.50 -17.32 12.75
CA ALA A 217 16.18 -18.53 13.24
C ALA A 217 16.51 -18.35 14.73
N GLY A 218 15.62 -18.82 15.60
CA GLY A 218 15.74 -18.65 17.04
C GLY A 218 15.78 -17.17 17.44
N CYS A 219 15.08 -16.30 16.71
CA CYS A 219 15.05 -14.86 16.99
C CYS A 219 14.40 -14.60 18.34
N ARG A 220 15.12 -13.95 19.25
CA ARG A 220 14.64 -13.67 20.62
C ARG A 220 14.33 -12.20 20.82
N VAL A 221 13.09 -11.94 21.27
CA VAL A 221 12.64 -10.61 21.66
C VAL A 221 11.93 -10.66 23.02
N PRO A 222 11.93 -9.59 23.82
CA PRO A 222 11.26 -9.55 25.12
C PRO A 222 9.77 -9.90 25.04
N ALA A 223 9.19 -10.39 26.13
CA ALA A 223 7.78 -10.74 26.22
C ALA A 223 6.84 -9.55 25.93
N ASP A 224 7.26 -8.35 26.30
CA ASP A 224 6.54 -7.09 26.03
C ASP A 224 6.59 -6.61 24.58
N SER A 225 7.28 -7.35 23.70
CA SER A 225 7.20 -7.17 22.24
C SER A 225 5.89 -7.68 21.63
N LEU A 226 5.04 -8.35 22.40
CA LEU A 226 3.69 -8.72 21.96
C LEU A 226 2.87 -7.45 21.65
N LEU A 227 2.36 -7.34 20.43
CA LEU A 227 1.49 -6.24 20.02
C LEU A 227 0.03 -6.61 20.33
N GLY A 228 -0.60 -5.89 21.26
CA GLY A 228 -1.96 -6.17 21.71
C GLY A 228 -2.07 -7.47 22.52
N GLU A 229 -3.05 -8.32 22.20
CA GLU A 229 -3.37 -9.51 22.97
C GLU A 229 -2.89 -10.80 22.26
N ARG A 230 -2.40 -11.77 23.04
CA ARG A 230 -2.00 -13.10 22.58
C ARG A 230 -3.20 -13.83 21.95
N GLY A 231 -2.99 -14.47 20.80
CA GLY A 231 -4.03 -15.18 20.05
C GLY A 231 -4.98 -14.26 19.23
N ARG A 232 -4.77 -12.95 19.27
CA ARG A 232 -5.61 -11.99 18.52
C ARG A 232 -4.92 -11.44 17.25
N GLY A 233 -3.73 -11.93 16.93
CA GLY A 233 -2.92 -11.41 15.83
C GLY A 233 -3.59 -11.48 14.47
N PHE A 234 -4.36 -12.54 14.17
CA PHE A 234 -5.07 -12.61 12.90
C PHE A 234 -6.15 -11.53 12.76
N ALA A 235 -6.95 -11.32 13.81
CA ALA A 235 -7.96 -10.26 13.82
C ALA A 235 -7.32 -8.85 13.70
N GLN A 236 -6.16 -8.65 14.33
CA GLN A 236 -5.39 -7.40 14.19
C GLN A 236 -4.90 -7.18 12.76
N CYS A 237 -4.35 -8.23 12.13
CA CYS A 237 -3.93 -8.18 10.72
C CYS A 237 -5.11 -7.88 9.77
N LEU A 238 -6.27 -8.51 9.98
CA LEU A 238 -7.47 -8.23 9.18
C LEU A 238 -7.95 -6.78 9.33
N ALA A 239 -7.85 -6.22 10.53
CA ALA A 239 -8.19 -4.81 10.77
C ALA A 239 -7.24 -3.86 10.03
N ALA A 240 -5.92 -4.13 10.05
CA ALA A 240 -4.93 -3.37 9.30
C ALA A 240 -5.15 -3.47 7.78
N LEU A 241 -5.44 -4.68 7.27
CA LEU A 241 -5.77 -4.89 5.86
C LEU A 241 -7.05 -4.14 5.44
N GLY A 242 -7.99 -3.90 6.36
CA GLY A 242 -9.15 -3.05 6.09
C GLY A 242 -8.74 -1.63 5.71
N ASP A 243 -7.81 -1.06 6.46
CA ASP A 243 -7.24 0.28 6.21
C ASP A 243 -6.35 0.28 4.95
N GLY A 244 -5.53 -0.75 4.78
CA GLY A 244 -4.67 -0.91 3.63
C GLY A 244 -5.43 -0.96 2.30
N ARG A 245 -6.63 -1.56 2.25
CA ARG A 245 -7.48 -1.59 1.04
C ARG A 245 -7.85 -0.19 0.57
N ILE A 246 -8.15 0.75 1.47
CA ILE A 246 -8.42 2.15 1.12
C ILE A 246 -7.18 2.80 0.53
N SER A 247 -6.02 2.59 1.13
CA SER A 247 -4.75 3.13 0.64
C SER A 247 -4.35 2.56 -0.74
N ILE A 248 -4.53 1.25 -0.97
CA ILE A 248 -4.31 0.62 -2.28
C ILE A 248 -5.31 1.13 -3.32
N ALA A 249 -6.56 1.39 -2.92
CA ALA A 249 -7.53 2.00 -3.82
C ALA A 249 -7.08 3.41 -4.24
N ALA A 250 -6.62 4.25 -3.32
CA ALA A 250 -6.07 5.57 -3.62
C ALA A 250 -4.85 5.50 -4.56
N LEU A 251 -3.91 4.59 -4.28
CA LEU A 251 -2.74 4.32 -5.12
C LEU A 251 -3.14 3.92 -6.54
N SER A 252 -4.18 3.08 -6.66
CA SER A 252 -4.73 2.62 -7.94
C SER A 252 -5.42 3.75 -8.73
N VAL A 253 -6.14 4.64 -8.02
CA VAL A 253 -6.75 5.84 -8.63
C VAL A 253 -5.67 6.73 -9.23
N GLY A 254 -4.57 6.94 -8.52
CA GLY A 254 -3.41 7.71 -9.02
C GLY A 254 -2.86 7.13 -10.32
N LEU A 255 -2.62 5.82 -10.38
CA LEU A 255 -2.15 5.15 -11.60
C LEU A 255 -3.15 5.27 -12.75
N ALA A 256 -4.44 5.03 -12.48
CA ALA A 256 -5.49 5.11 -13.50
C ALA A 256 -5.61 6.54 -14.06
N GLN A 257 -5.44 7.56 -13.22
CA GLN A 257 -5.41 8.97 -13.59
C GLN A 257 -4.18 9.28 -14.46
N ALA A 258 -2.98 8.83 -14.06
CA ALA A 258 -1.76 9.02 -14.85
C ALA A 258 -1.90 8.43 -16.27
N CYS A 259 -2.44 7.23 -16.37
CA CYS A 259 -2.71 6.59 -17.66
C CYS A 259 -3.63 7.44 -18.54
N LEU A 260 -4.68 8.02 -17.95
CA LEU A 260 -5.61 8.90 -18.66
C LEU A 260 -4.92 10.19 -19.11
N ASP A 261 -4.18 10.86 -18.21
CA ASP A 261 -3.54 12.15 -18.50
C ASP A 261 -2.48 12.02 -19.60
N HIS A 262 -1.61 11.02 -19.51
CA HIS A 262 -0.61 10.74 -20.54
C HIS A 262 -1.26 10.38 -21.88
N SER A 263 -2.32 9.55 -21.89
CA SER A 263 -3.02 9.16 -23.09
C SER A 263 -3.73 10.34 -23.76
N LEU A 264 -4.34 11.23 -22.96
CA LEU A 264 -5.01 12.42 -23.45
C LEU A 264 -4.01 13.41 -24.07
N ALA A 265 -2.87 13.65 -23.41
CA ALA A 265 -1.81 14.50 -23.94
C ALA A 265 -1.27 13.95 -25.27
N TYR A 266 -0.91 12.66 -25.27
CA TYR A 266 -0.41 12.01 -26.48
C TYR A 266 -1.44 12.02 -27.64
N ALA A 267 -2.71 11.79 -27.35
CA ALA A 267 -3.77 11.79 -28.37
C ALA A 267 -3.99 13.16 -29.01
N LYS A 268 -3.70 14.26 -28.31
CA LYS A 268 -3.78 15.63 -28.83
C LYS A 268 -2.61 15.98 -29.76
N GLU A 269 -1.42 15.43 -29.49
CA GLU A 269 -0.18 15.77 -30.19
C GLU A 269 0.16 14.81 -31.32
N ARG A 270 -0.04 13.50 -31.12
CA ARG A 270 0.31 12.48 -32.09
C ARG A 270 -0.60 12.55 -33.31
N THR A 271 0.01 12.66 -34.48
CA THR A 271 -0.73 12.69 -35.76
C THR A 271 -0.59 11.36 -36.50
N ALA A 272 -1.70 10.92 -37.10
CA ALA A 272 -1.79 9.83 -38.06
C ALA A 272 -2.90 10.11 -39.09
N PHE A 273 -2.71 9.66 -40.30
CA PHE A 273 -3.67 9.90 -41.38
C PHE A 273 -4.06 11.39 -41.60
N GLY A 274 -3.09 12.28 -41.31
CA GLY A 274 -3.26 13.73 -41.52
C GLY A 274 -3.94 14.49 -40.36
N ASN A 275 -4.35 13.81 -39.28
CA ASN A 275 -5.03 14.42 -38.12
C ASN A 275 -4.42 13.94 -36.80
N ALA A 276 -4.66 14.69 -35.71
CA ALA A 276 -4.39 14.19 -34.37
C ALA A 276 -5.18 12.90 -34.11
N ILE A 277 -4.56 11.89 -33.49
CA ILE A 277 -5.25 10.61 -33.26
C ILE A 277 -6.46 10.77 -32.33
N GLY A 278 -6.49 11.80 -31.48
CA GLY A 278 -7.64 12.17 -30.66
C GLY A 278 -8.89 12.60 -31.45
N ALA A 279 -8.77 12.88 -32.75
CA ALA A 279 -9.92 13.10 -33.63
C ALA A 279 -10.59 11.79 -34.04
N THR A 280 -9.97 10.64 -33.80
CA THR A 280 -10.51 9.32 -34.17
C THR A 280 -11.49 8.83 -33.13
N GLN A 281 -12.70 8.45 -33.51
CA GLN A 281 -13.75 8.00 -32.60
C GLN A 281 -13.32 6.84 -31.71
N ALA A 282 -12.53 5.89 -32.23
CA ALA A 282 -12.01 4.77 -31.44
C ALA A 282 -11.12 5.23 -30.25
N ILE A 283 -10.32 6.27 -30.43
CA ILE A 283 -9.50 6.85 -29.35
C ILE A 283 -10.36 7.66 -28.38
N GLN A 284 -11.34 8.42 -28.89
CA GLN A 284 -12.27 9.19 -28.04
C GLN A 284 -13.06 8.29 -27.09
N ILE A 285 -13.56 7.14 -27.57
CA ILE A 285 -14.29 6.16 -26.75
C ILE A 285 -13.36 5.61 -25.65
N LYS A 286 -12.12 5.20 -26.01
CA LYS A 286 -11.16 4.71 -25.02
C LYS A 286 -10.89 5.74 -23.90
N LEU A 287 -10.62 7.00 -24.24
CA LEU A 287 -10.38 8.08 -23.29
C LEU A 287 -11.61 8.37 -22.42
N ALA A 288 -12.81 8.32 -23.00
CA ALA A 288 -14.05 8.46 -22.24
C ALA A 288 -14.23 7.32 -21.21
N ASP A 289 -14.01 6.07 -21.62
CA ASP A 289 -14.07 4.90 -20.74
C ASP A 289 -13.01 4.97 -19.62
N MET A 290 -11.79 5.38 -19.95
CA MET A 290 -10.72 5.60 -18.98
C MET A 290 -11.14 6.64 -17.92
N ARG A 291 -11.75 7.75 -18.35
CA ARG A 291 -12.27 8.78 -17.44
C ARG A 291 -13.39 8.26 -16.54
N VAL A 292 -14.33 7.48 -17.08
CA VAL A 292 -15.42 6.86 -16.30
C VAL A 292 -14.85 5.96 -15.20
N ARG A 293 -13.86 5.12 -15.53
CA ARG A 293 -13.21 4.23 -14.56
C ARG A 293 -12.52 5.02 -13.44
N VAL A 294 -11.74 6.07 -13.77
CA VAL A 294 -11.11 6.93 -12.77
C VAL A 294 -12.13 7.58 -11.84
N HIS A 295 -13.18 8.16 -12.43
CA HIS A 295 -14.21 8.84 -11.65
C HIS A 295 -14.92 7.89 -10.67
N SER A 296 -15.33 6.72 -11.15
CA SER A 296 -16.01 5.72 -10.32
C SER A 296 -15.10 5.17 -9.22
N ALA A 297 -13.83 4.90 -9.55
CA ALA A 297 -12.85 4.42 -8.59
C ALA A 297 -12.56 5.45 -7.49
N ARG A 298 -12.39 6.73 -7.85
CA ARG A 298 -12.16 7.83 -6.90
C ARG A 298 -13.33 8.01 -5.95
N LEU A 299 -14.56 8.02 -6.47
CA LEU A 299 -15.77 8.13 -5.63
C LEU A 299 -15.89 6.97 -4.64
N ALA A 300 -15.62 5.73 -5.07
CA ALA A 300 -15.65 4.57 -4.19
C ALA A 300 -14.57 4.67 -3.10
N THR A 301 -13.35 5.10 -3.46
CA THR A 301 -12.23 5.28 -2.54
C THR A 301 -12.53 6.35 -1.49
N TYR A 302 -12.99 7.51 -1.92
CA TYR A 302 -13.30 8.63 -1.03
C TYR A 302 -14.50 8.32 -0.12
N ASN A 303 -15.49 7.57 -0.61
CA ASN A 303 -16.59 7.08 0.23
C ASN A 303 -16.09 6.14 1.34
N ALA A 304 -15.19 5.19 1.02
CA ALA A 304 -14.63 4.29 2.03
C ALA A 304 -13.82 5.04 3.09
N ALA A 305 -13.00 6.02 2.67
CA ALA A 305 -12.24 6.90 3.57
C ALA A 305 -13.17 7.70 4.47
N TRP A 306 -14.20 8.36 3.91
CA TRP A 306 -15.18 9.12 4.67
C TRP A 306 -15.96 8.28 5.70
N LEU A 307 -16.32 7.05 5.35
CA LEU A 307 -17.00 6.14 6.29
C LEU A 307 -16.08 5.80 7.48
N LYS A 308 -14.80 5.55 7.21
CA LYS A 308 -13.80 5.33 8.26
C LYS A 308 -13.68 6.54 9.18
N ASP A 309 -13.54 7.75 8.63
CA ASP A 309 -13.41 8.99 9.40
C ASP A 309 -14.69 9.30 10.21
N SER A 310 -15.85 8.91 9.68
CA SER A 310 -17.13 8.99 10.35
C SER A 310 -17.36 7.90 11.40
N GLN A 311 -16.36 7.05 11.68
CA GLN A 311 -16.45 5.91 12.60
C GLN A 311 -17.61 4.95 12.30
N ARG A 312 -17.94 4.80 11.01
CA ARG A 312 -18.97 3.89 10.51
C ARG A 312 -18.34 2.59 10.02
N PRO A 313 -19.10 1.47 9.94
CA PRO A 313 -18.63 0.28 9.24
C PRO A 313 -18.22 0.62 7.81
N TYR A 314 -17.01 0.23 7.41
CA TYR A 314 -16.44 0.54 6.08
C TYR A 314 -15.78 -0.67 5.38
N GLY A 315 -15.83 -1.85 6.01
CA GLY A 315 -15.11 -3.04 5.49
C GLY A 315 -15.56 -3.48 4.09
N ALA A 316 -16.88 -3.47 3.83
CA ALA A 316 -17.43 -3.76 2.51
C ALA A 316 -17.02 -2.70 1.49
N GLU A 317 -17.18 -1.41 1.84
CA GLU A 317 -16.84 -0.29 0.96
C GLU A 317 -15.35 -0.21 0.66
N ALA A 318 -14.48 -0.54 1.63
CA ALA A 318 -13.04 -0.67 1.40
C ALA A 318 -12.71 -1.78 0.39
N SER A 319 -13.42 -2.93 0.47
CA SER A 319 -13.29 -4.02 -0.51
C SER A 319 -13.80 -3.61 -1.88
N ILE A 320 -14.95 -2.91 -1.97
CA ILE A 320 -15.50 -2.36 -3.22
C ILE A 320 -14.51 -1.35 -3.83
N ALA A 321 -14.01 -0.41 -3.03
CA ALA A 321 -13.06 0.60 -3.49
C ALA A 321 -11.80 -0.03 -4.07
N LYS A 322 -11.18 -0.98 -3.33
CA LYS A 322 -9.97 -1.67 -3.77
C LYS A 322 -10.20 -2.45 -5.07
N LEU A 323 -11.31 -3.17 -5.17
CA LEU A 323 -11.66 -3.95 -6.35
C LEU A 323 -11.85 -3.07 -7.58
N ILE A 324 -12.71 -2.05 -7.48
CA ILE A 324 -12.99 -1.13 -8.59
C ILE A 324 -11.72 -0.38 -9.02
N ALA A 325 -10.96 0.14 -8.06
CA ALA A 325 -9.79 0.97 -8.36
C ALA A 325 -8.64 0.16 -8.98
N SER A 326 -8.34 -1.04 -8.46
CA SER A 326 -7.28 -1.88 -9.02
C SER A 326 -7.60 -2.38 -10.43
N GLU A 327 -8.85 -2.80 -10.68
CA GLU A 327 -9.28 -3.20 -12.03
C GLU A 327 -9.31 -2.01 -13.00
N ALA A 328 -9.68 -0.81 -12.53
CA ALA A 328 -9.60 0.42 -13.31
C ALA A 328 -8.15 0.76 -13.70
N ALA A 329 -7.21 0.64 -12.76
CA ALA A 329 -5.80 0.88 -13.01
C ALA A 329 -5.23 -0.07 -14.07
N VAL A 330 -5.51 -1.37 -13.96
CA VAL A 330 -5.08 -2.39 -14.94
C VAL A 330 -5.72 -2.13 -16.31
N ALA A 331 -7.02 -1.85 -16.35
CA ALA A 331 -7.70 -1.57 -17.61
C ALA A 331 -7.16 -0.29 -18.29
N ASN A 332 -6.96 0.79 -17.51
CA ASN A 332 -6.44 2.05 -18.04
C ASN A 332 -4.98 1.94 -18.48
N SER A 333 -4.14 1.19 -17.77
CA SER A 333 -2.74 0.99 -18.17
C SER A 333 -2.64 0.23 -19.49
N ARG A 334 -3.47 -0.79 -19.69
CA ARG A 334 -3.57 -1.51 -20.99
C ARG A 334 -4.01 -0.58 -22.12
N GLU A 335 -5.04 0.25 -21.90
CA GLU A 335 -5.49 1.19 -22.91
C GLU A 335 -4.45 2.28 -23.20
N ALA A 336 -3.71 2.73 -22.20
CA ALA A 336 -2.64 3.71 -22.38
C ALA A 336 -1.53 3.16 -23.30
N VAL A 337 -1.03 1.96 -23.03
CA VAL A 337 -0.03 1.30 -23.92
C VAL A 337 -0.60 1.16 -25.34
N GLN A 338 -1.87 0.78 -25.49
CA GLN A 338 -2.53 0.63 -26.80
C GLN A 338 -2.65 1.96 -27.55
N ILE A 339 -2.98 3.06 -26.85
CA ILE A 339 -3.09 4.41 -27.47
C ILE A 339 -1.72 4.89 -27.93
N PHE A 340 -0.65 4.64 -27.15
CA PHE A 340 0.72 4.98 -27.53
C PHE A 340 1.28 4.10 -28.65
N GLY A 341 0.68 2.93 -28.90
CA GLY A 341 1.15 1.99 -29.90
C GLY A 341 2.58 1.50 -29.64
N GLY A 342 3.41 1.44 -30.67
CA GLY A 342 4.80 0.97 -30.53
C GLY A 342 5.63 1.76 -29.50
N THR A 343 5.40 3.06 -29.37
CA THR A 343 6.05 3.89 -28.35
C THR A 343 5.69 3.45 -26.93
N GLY A 344 4.43 3.04 -26.71
CA GLY A 344 3.97 2.55 -25.41
C GLY A 344 4.53 1.20 -25.00
N PHE A 345 5.12 0.46 -25.94
CA PHE A 345 5.76 -0.85 -25.69
C PHE A 345 7.25 -0.72 -25.27
N MET A 346 7.83 0.47 -25.46
CA MET A 346 9.23 0.72 -25.10
C MET A 346 9.35 1.05 -23.62
N GLU A 347 10.41 0.58 -22.96
CA GLU A 347 10.61 0.77 -21.50
C GLU A 347 10.81 2.23 -21.11
N GLU A 348 11.31 3.07 -22.02
CA GLU A 348 11.47 4.52 -21.82
C GLU A 348 10.13 5.24 -21.70
N SER A 349 9.04 4.60 -22.10
CA SER A 349 7.70 5.16 -22.00
C SER A 349 7.13 5.02 -20.58
N ALA A 350 6.65 6.11 -20.00
CA ALA A 350 6.00 6.08 -18.70
C ALA A 350 4.81 5.09 -18.66
N VAL A 351 4.05 4.96 -19.77
CA VAL A 351 2.89 4.05 -19.82
C VAL A 351 3.30 2.58 -19.78
N ALA A 352 4.51 2.22 -20.24
CA ALA A 352 5.06 0.87 -20.10
C ALA A 352 5.31 0.55 -18.61
N ARG A 353 5.90 1.49 -17.85
CA ARG A 353 6.08 1.36 -16.41
C ARG A 353 4.73 1.24 -15.70
N PHE A 354 3.77 2.11 -16.01
CA PHE A 354 2.41 2.05 -15.42
C PHE A 354 1.73 0.70 -15.67
N TYR A 355 1.92 0.11 -16.85
CA TYR A 355 1.37 -1.22 -17.17
C TYR A 355 1.99 -2.32 -16.31
N ARG A 356 3.32 -2.27 -16.07
CA ARG A 356 4.01 -3.22 -15.19
C ARG A 356 3.59 -3.05 -13.74
N ASP A 357 3.45 -1.81 -13.28
CA ASP A 357 3.09 -1.45 -11.91
C ASP A 357 1.63 -1.79 -11.57
N ALA A 358 0.74 -1.72 -12.55
CA ALA A 358 -0.69 -1.92 -12.34
C ALA A 358 -1.05 -3.32 -11.83
N LYS A 359 -0.34 -4.37 -12.31
CA LYS A 359 -0.77 -5.76 -12.07
C LYS A 359 -0.79 -6.16 -10.60
N VAL A 360 0.17 -5.68 -9.81
CA VAL A 360 0.24 -6.03 -8.39
C VAL A 360 -0.92 -5.45 -7.57
N LEU A 361 -1.55 -4.37 -8.04
CA LEU A 361 -2.73 -3.78 -7.39
C LEU A 361 -3.92 -4.74 -7.29
N GLU A 362 -4.06 -5.69 -8.23
CA GLU A 362 -5.08 -6.75 -8.17
C GLU A 362 -4.70 -7.92 -7.25
N ILE A 363 -3.42 -7.99 -6.81
CA ILE A 363 -2.87 -9.13 -6.05
C ILE A 363 -2.64 -8.76 -4.59
N GLY A 364 -1.93 -7.64 -4.32
CA GLY A 364 -1.55 -7.20 -2.99
C GLY A 364 -2.75 -6.86 -2.11
N GLU A 365 -2.58 -7.02 -0.81
CA GLU A 365 -3.59 -6.74 0.25
C GLU A 365 -4.94 -7.44 0.05
N GLY A 366 -4.88 -8.65 -0.48
CA GLY A 366 -6.02 -9.47 -0.84
C GLY A 366 -6.38 -9.33 -2.31
N THR A 367 -6.31 -10.46 -3.03
CA THR A 367 -6.56 -10.49 -4.48
C THR A 367 -7.97 -10.03 -4.82
N SER A 368 -8.22 -9.69 -6.10
CA SER A 368 -9.56 -9.34 -6.59
C SER A 368 -10.60 -10.44 -6.27
N GLU A 369 -10.19 -11.70 -6.27
CA GLU A 369 -11.04 -12.83 -5.85
C GLU A 369 -11.34 -12.78 -4.36
N ILE A 370 -10.34 -12.51 -3.49
CA ILE A 370 -10.55 -12.35 -2.05
C ILE A 370 -11.50 -11.19 -1.77
N GLN A 371 -11.38 -10.04 -2.46
CA GLN A 371 -12.33 -8.94 -2.27
C GLN A 371 -13.76 -9.38 -2.60
N ARG A 372 -13.96 -10.15 -3.68
CA ARG A 372 -15.29 -10.69 -4.06
C ARG A 372 -15.84 -11.68 -3.03
N LEU A 373 -14.99 -12.52 -2.45
CA LEU A 373 -15.39 -13.45 -1.39
C LEU A 373 -15.80 -12.70 -0.10
N LEU A 374 -15.08 -11.63 0.26
CA LEU A 374 -15.45 -10.80 1.40
C LEU A 374 -16.79 -10.10 1.19
N LEU A 375 -17.05 -9.60 -0.02
CA LEU A 375 -18.35 -9.02 -0.36
C LEU A 375 -19.47 -10.04 -0.39
N ALA A 376 -19.18 -11.26 -0.85
CA ALA A 376 -20.15 -12.36 -0.79
C ALA A 376 -20.51 -12.73 0.66
N ALA A 377 -19.52 -12.74 1.57
CA ALA A 377 -19.75 -12.97 3.00
C ALA A 377 -20.57 -11.83 3.63
N ASP A 378 -20.31 -10.57 3.25
CA ASP A 378 -21.08 -9.40 3.70
C ASP A 378 -22.55 -9.47 3.27
N LEU A 379 -22.83 -10.07 2.11
CA LEU A 379 -24.19 -10.37 1.65
C LEU A 379 -24.85 -11.54 2.38
N GLY A 380 -24.17 -12.17 3.36
CA GLY A 380 -24.67 -13.31 4.14
C GLY A 380 -24.53 -14.65 3.43
N LEU A 381 -23.75 -14.76 2.35
CA LEU A 381 -23.49 -16.04 1.72
C LEU A 381 -22.50 -16.87 2.55
N PRO A 382 -22.68 -18.22 2.59
CA PRO A 382 -21.76 -19.08 3.33
C PRO A 382 -20.35 -19.03 2.72
N SER A 383 -19.34 -18.91 3.58
CA SER A 383 -17.94 -19.08 3.16
C SER A 383 -17.65 -20.55 2.90
N ALA A 384 -16.92 -20.83 1.82
CA ALA A 384 -16.41 -22.17 1.53
C ALA A 384 -15.02 -22.41 2.19
N TYR A 385 -14.51 -21.40 2.88
CA TYR A 385 -13.17 -21.40 3.50
C TYR A 385 -13.23 -20.89 4.94
#